data_4efbde5548d1d654ed644bbeece623a6
#
_entry.id   4efbde5548d1d654ed644bbeece623a6
#
_cell.length_a   1.000
_cell.length_b   1.000
_cell.length_c   1.000
_cell.angle_alpha   90.00
_cell.angle_beta   90.00
_cell.angle_gamma   90.00
#
_symmetry.space_group_name_H-M   'P 1'
#
loop_
_entity.id
_entity.type
_entity.pdbx_description
1 polymer ?
#
loop_
_entity_poly.entity_id
_entity_poly.type
_entity_poly.pdbx_seq_one_letter_code
_entity_poly.pdbx_strand_id
1 'polypeptide(L)'
;MTEIISLKQKRHQKELKYERKMLRELNLTEIKTRIDDCFRSFEGKFKKTIIEDGCIDFAIEAFLLGAKYSRFGYYGESMHSANKRCQFEEKRLMDDLFDYLLNWGKIKEGDLLIEELFLACEYYIHSWWEQGYTKGEKRYKLRLH
;
A
#
# COMPACT_ATOMS: atom_id res chain seq x y z
N MET A 1 -26.42 31.12 10.25
CA MET A 1 -25.23 30.82 11.05
C MET A 1 -24.17 30.26 10.16
N THR A 2 -23.09 31.01 10.00
CA THR A 2 -21.99 30.56 9.14
C THR A 2 -21.11 29.55 9.90
N GLU A 3 -21.05 28.33 9.43
CA GLU A 3 -20.13 27.36 9.97
C GLU A 3 -18.71 27.76 9.60
N ILE A 4 -17.88 27.94 10.62
CA ILE A 4 -16.44 28.19 10.41
C ILE A 4 -15.76 26.85 10.31
N ILE A 5 -15.45 26.43 9.07
CA ILE A 5 -14.67 25.24 8.83
C ILE A 5 -13.20 25.59 9.05
N SER A 6 -12.54 24.90 9.99
CA SER A 6 -11.11 25.13 10.26
C SER A 6 -10.25 24.74 9.06
N LEU A 7 -9.05 25.33 8.95
CA LEU A 7 -8.07 24.96 7.92
C LEU A 7 -7.73 23.47 8.00
N LYS A 8 -7.69 22.91 9.20
CA LYS A 8 -7.42 21.49 9.42
C LYS A 8 -8.52 20.62 8.79
N GLN A 9 -9.79 21.01 8.97
CA GLN A 9 -10.92 20.28 8.37
C GLN A 9 -10.90 20.38 6.85
N LYS A 10 -10.57 21.54 6.29
CA LYS A 10 -10.44 21.72 4.84
C LYS A 10 -9.33 20.85 4.26
N ARG A 11 -8.18 20.75 4.93
CA ARG A 11 -7.08 19.88 4.51
C ARG A 11 -7.52 18.42 4.53
N HIS A 12 -8.18 18.00 5.58
CA HIS A 12 -8.68 16.63 5.71
C HIS A 12 -9.65 16.28 4.59
N GLN A 13 -10.57 17.19 4.26
CA GLN A 13 -11.51 17.01 3.17
C GLN A 13 -10.80 16.87 1.81
N LYS A 14 -9.76 17.69 1.58
CA LYS A 14 -8.96 17.59 0.36
C LYS A 14 -8.22 16.27 0.26
N GLU A 15 -7.66 15.81 1.37
CA GLU A 15 -6.95 14.52 1.42
C GLU A 15 -7.91 13.36 1.11
N LEU A 16 -9.10 13.36 1.71
CA LEU A 16 -10.10 12.32 1.45
C LEU A 16 -10.54 12.34 -0.01
N LYS A 17 -10.72 13.51 -0.58
CA LYS A 17 -11.10 13.65 -1.99
C LYS A 17 -10.02 13.10 -2.92
N TYR A 18 -8.76 13.41 -2.63
CA TYR A 18 -7.61 12.90 -3.37
C TYR A 18 -7.51 11.38 -3.28
N GLU A 19 -7.64 10.83 -2.06
CA GLU A 19 -7.62 9.39 -1.86
C GLU A 19 -8.70 8.67 -2.66
N ARG A 20 -9.92 9.22 -2.69
CA ARG A 20 -11.02 8.65 -3.50
C ARG A 20 -10.69 8.63 -4.97
N LYS A 21 -10.05 9.68 -5.48
CA LYS A 21 -9.61 9.73 -6.88
C LYS A 21 -8.55 8.68 -7.16
N MET A 22 -7.60 8.51 -6.24
CA MET A 22 -6.54 7.53 -6.39
C MET A 22 -7.08 6.10 -6.35
N LEU A 23 -8.05 5.83 -5.49
CA LEU A 23 -8.68 4.50 -5.38
C LEU A 23 -9.34 4.06 -6.69
N ARG A 24 -9.81 4.98 -7.51
CA ARG A 24 -10.39 4.66 -8.82
C ARG A 24 -9.36 4.11 -9.80
N GLU A 25 -8.08 4.32 -9.54
CA GLU A 25 -7.00 3.80 -10.39
C GLU A 25 -6.54 2.41 -9.96
N LEU A 26 -7.06 1.89 -8.85
CA LEU A 26 -6.82 0.53 -8.42
C LEU A 26 -7.77 -0.43 -9.10
N ASN A 27 -7.22 -1.54 -9.62
CA ASN A 27 -7.98 -2.60 -10.25
C ASN A 27 -7.91 -3.84 -9.38
N LEU A 28 -9.08 -4.36 -8.97
CA LEU A 28 -9.15 -5.54 -8.12
C LEU A 28 -8.53 -6.77 -8.78
N THR A 29 -8.71 -6.94 -10.08
CA THR A 29 -8.10 -8.05 -10.83
C THR A 29 -6.59 -7.99 -10.77
N GLU A 30 -6.01 -6.80 -10.91
CA GLU A 30 -4.56 -6.59 -10.79
C GLU A 30 -4.05 -6.91 -9.39
N ILE A 31 -4.81 -6.51 -8.37
CA ILE A 31 -4.47 -6.84 -6.97
C ILE A 31 -4.43 -8.35 -6.79
N LYS A 32 -5.46 -9.06 -7.22
CA LYS A 32 -5.53 -10.52 -7.10
C LYS A 32 -4.40 -11.21 -7.84
N THR A 33 -4.06 -10.74 -9.05
CA THR A 33 -2.94 -11.27 -9.82
C THR A 33 -1.62 -11.11 -9.05
N ARG A 34 -1.40 -9.94 -8.47
CA ARG A 34 -0.18 -9.69 -7.69
C ARG A 34 -0.12 -10.51 -6.41
N ILE A 35 -1.24 -10.74 -5.76
CA ILE A 35 -1.31 -11.65 -4.61
C ILE A 35 -0.87 -13.04 -5.02
N ASP A 36 -1.42 -13.55 -6.12
CA ASP A 36 -1.07 -14.88 -6.62
C ASP A 36 0.42 -14.97 -6.95
N ASP A 37 0.98 -13.96 -7.61
CA ASP A 37 2.39 -13.95 -7.99
C ASP A 37 3.32 -13.89 -6.77
N CYS A 38 3.00 -13.04 -5.79
CA CYS A 38 3.85 -12.85 -4.62
C CYS A 38 3.78 -14.01 -3.63
N PHE A 39 2.62 -14.64 -3.49
CA PHE A 39 2.36 -15.64 -2.46
C PHE A 39 2.14 -17.05 -3.02
N ARG A 40 2.52 -17.28 -4.27
CA ARG A 40 2.37 -18.60 -4.94
C ARG A 40 3.08 -19.71 -4.17
N SER A 41 4.26 -19.43 -3.63
CA SER A 41 5.06 -20.41 -2.88
C SER A 41 4.39 -20.88 -1.60
N PHE A 42 3.34 -20.18 -1.17
CA PHE A 42 2.64 -20.47 0.08
C PHE A 42 1.26 -21.11 -0.15
N GLU A 43 1.00 -21.60 -1.35
CA GLU A 43 -0.24 -22.33 -1.65
C GLU A 43 -0.38 -23.52 -0.71
N GLY A 44 -1.59 -23.70 -0.18
CA GLY A 44 -1.87 -24.76 0.79
C GLY A 44 -1.54 -24.41 2.25
N LYS A 45 -0.77 -23.35 2.50
CA LYS A 45 -0.46 -22.88 3.86
C LYS A 45 -1.52 -21.94 4.40
N PHE A 46 -2.26 -21.28 3.52
CA PHE A 46 -3.30 -20.32 3.88
C PHE A 46 -4.59 -20.66 3.14
N LYS A 47 -5.71 -20.30 3.74
CA LYS A 47 -6.97 -20.26 3.00
C LYS A 47 -6.91 -19.07 2.04
N LYS A 48 -7.27 -19.30 0.79
CA LYS A 48 -7.22 -18.28 -0.26
C LYS A 48 -8.00 -17.01 0.13
N THR A 49 -9.18 -17.18 0.74
CA THR A 49 -10.01 -16.05 1.17
C THR A 49 -9.32 -15.18 2.22
N ILE A 50 -8.60 -15.79 3.16
CA ILE A 50 -7.87 -15.06 4.21
C ILE A 50 -6.75 -14.22 3.60
N ILE A 51 -5.97 -14.83 2.69
CA ILE A 51 -4.90 -14.10 2.00
C ILE A 51 -5.48 -12.94 1.20
N GLU A 52 -6.49 -13.19 0.39
CA GLU A 52 -7.08 -12.16 -0.46
C GLU A 52 -7.63 -10.99 0.36
N ASP A 53 -8.43 -11.28 1.39
CA ASP A 53 -9.04 -10.22 2.21
C ASP A 53 -8.00 -9.32 2.86
N GLY A 54 -7.00 -9.91 3.52
CA GLY A 54 -5.94 -9.14 4.16
C GLY A 54 -5.06 -8.41 3.15
N CYS A 55 -4.61 -9.10 2.12
CA CYS A 55 -3.70 -8.51 1.14
C CYS A 55 -4.35 -7.39 0.32
N ILE A 56 -5.65 -7.48 0.05
CA ILE A 56 -6.37 -6.40 -0.63
C ILE A 56 -6.34 -5.12 0.21
N ASP A 57 -6.63 -5.22 1.49
CA ASP A 57 -6.63 -4.06 2.38
C ASP A 57 -5.23 -3.43 2.47
N PHE A 58 -4.20 -4.24 2.61
CA PHE A 58 -2.82 -3.74 2.66
C PHE A 58 -2.37 -3.15 1.32
N ALA A 59 -2.82 -3.69 0.19
CA ALA A 59 -2.54 -3.12 -1.12
C ALA A 59 -3.11 -1.70 -1.23
N ILE A 60 -4.34 -1.51 -0.78
CA ILE A 60 -5.00 -0.21 -0.78
C ILE A 60 -4.20 0.79 0.06
N GLU A 61 -3.84 0.40 1.28
CA GLU A 61 -3.07 1.28 2.17
C GLU A 61 -1.69 1.64 1.61
N ALA A 62 -0.97 0.66 1.07
CA ALA A 62 0.35 0.90 0.49
C ALA A 62 0.27 1.79 -0.75
N PHE A 63 -0.73 1.56 -1.61
CA PHE A 63 -0.97 2.38 -2.79
C PHE A 63 -1.27 3.83 -2.41
N LEU A 64 -2.16 4.05 -1.46
CA LEU A 64 -2.50 5.39 -0.99
C LEU A 64 -1.31 6.08 -0.33
N LEU A 65 -0.49 5.35 0.40
CA LEU A 65 0.73 5.90 1.00
C LEU A 65 1.69 6.40 -0.07
N GLY A 66 1.93 5.60 -1.11
CA GLY A 66 2.76 6.01 -2.24
C GLY A 66 2.20 7.23 -2.95
N ALA A 67 0.90 7.24 -3.19
CA ALA A 67 0.22 8.37 -3.81
C ALA A 67 0.35 9.65 -2.98
N LYS A 68 0.25 9.54 -1.66
CA LYS A 68 0.41 10.67 -0.74
C LYS A 68 1.80 11.31 -0.86
N TYR A 69 2.84 10.50 -0.96
CA TYR A 69 4.22 10.99 -1.03
C TYR A 69 4.67 11.35 -2.45
N SER A 70 3.85 11.09 -3.47
CA SER A 70 4.16 11.40 -4.86
C SER A 70 4.33 12.91 -5.12
N ARG A 71 3.76 13.75 -4.28
CA ARG A 71 3.93 15.21 -4.37
C ARG A 71 5.40 15.63 -4.30
N PHE A 72 6.21 14.90 -3.52
CA PHE A 72 7.63 15.20 -3.41
C PHE A 72 8.36 14.97 -4.75
N GLY A 73 7.97 13.93 -5.48
CA GLY A 73 8.47 13.69 -6.83
C GLY A 73 8.08 14.78 -7.80
N TYR A 74 6.86 15.27 -7.70
CA TYR A 74 6.40 16.39 -8.52
C TYR A 74 7.23 17.64 -8.28
N TYR A 75 7.68 17.87 -7.03
CA TYR A 75 8.53 19.01 -6.69
C TYR A 75 10.03 18.73 -6.85
N GLY A 76 10.41 17.65 -7.51
CA GLY A 76 11.78 17.39 -7.92
C GLY A 76 12.54 16.34 -7.13
N GLU A 77 11.97 15.75 -6.08
CA GLU A 77 12.64 14.66 -5.37
C GLU A 77 12.59 13.36 -6.17
N SER A 78 13.63 12.53 -6.02
CA SER A 78 13.61 11.19 -6.58
C SER A 78 12.60 10.30 -5.81
N MET A 79 12.13 9.24 -6.46
CA MET A 79 11.29 8.24 -5.81
C MET A 79 11.97 7.66 -4.57
N HIS A 80 13.27 7.39 -4.67
CA HIS A 80 14.06 6.87 -3.56
C HIS A 80 14.08 7.82 -2.36
N SER A 81 14.28 9.11 -2.62
CA SER A 81 14.26 10.13 -1.56
C SER A 81 12.88 10.24 -0.91
N ALA A 82 11.83 10.26 -1.72
CA ALA A 82 10.46 10.30 -1.21
C ALA A 82 10.12 9.06 -0.40
N ASN A 83 10.60 7.89 -0.82
CA ASN A 83 10.40 6.63 -0.10
C ASN A 83 11.05 6.68 1.29
N LYS A 84 12.23 7.27 1.39
CA LYS A 84 12.90 7.42 2.69
C LYS A 84 12.08 8.24 3.68
N ARG A 85 11.32 9.21 3.20
CA ARG A 85 10.47 10.04 4.05
C ARG A 85 9.35 9.24 4.75
N CYS A 86 8.85 8.19 4.09
CA CYS A 86 7.78 7.35 4.63
C CYS A 86 8.26 5.95 5.05
N GLN A 87 9.54 5.79 5.25
CA GLN A 87 10.16 4.49 5.54
C GLN A 87 9.52 3.79 6.74
N PHE A 88 9.22 4.52 7.81
CA PHE A 88 8.60 3.95 9.00
C PHE A 88 7.17 3.48 8.73
N GLU A 89 6.40 4.26 8.00
CA GLU A 89 5.01 3.93 7.67
C GLU A 89 4.96 2.70 6.77
N GLU A 90 5.82 2.64 5.77
CA GLU A 90 5.90 1.51 4.85
C GLU A 90 6.33 0.24 5.57
N LYS A 91 7.36 0.34 6.42
CA LYS A 91 7.82 -0.79 7.22
C LYS A 91 6.73 -1.31 8.14
N ARG A 92 5.95 -0.41 8.73
CA ARG A 92 4.83 -0.80 9.58
C ARG A 92 3.79 -1.62 8.81
N LEU A 93 3.50 -1.22 7.57
CA LEU A 93 2.59 -2.00 6.72
C LEU A 93 3.15 -3.39 6.41
N MET A 94 4.46 -3.48 6.14
CA MET A 94 5.13 -4.76 5.90
C MET A 94 5.04 -5.67 7.12
N ASP A 95 5.34 -5.13 8.29
CA ASP A 95 5.29 -5.87 9.55
C ASP A 95 3.87 -6.31 9.90
N ASP A 96 2.90 -5.44 9.70
CA ASP A 96 1.50 -5.73 9.99
C ASP A 96 0.96 -6.83 9.06
N LEU A 97 1.31 -6.77 7.78
CA LEU A 97 0.93 -7.83 6.83
C LEU A 97 1.56 -9.16 7.22
N PHE A 98 2.85 -9.14 7.56
CA PHE A 98 3.56 -10.33 7.99
C PHE A 98 2.91 -10.95 9.23
N ASP A 99 2.60 -10.13 10.25
CA ASP A 99 1.93 -10.58 11.46
C ASP A 99 0.54 -11.15 11.17
N TYR A 100 -0.21 -10.50 10.29
CA TYR A 100 -1.52 -10.98 9.87
C TYR A 100 -1.42 -12.38 9.26
N LEU A 101 -0.49 -12.58 8.34
CA LEU A 101 -0.34 -13.88 7.66
C LEU A 101 0.21 -14.95 8.61
N LEU A 102 1.08 -14.61 9.54
CA LEU A 102 1.54 -15.56 10.57
C LEU A 102 0.40 -16.02 11.46
N ASN A 103 -0.47 -15.09 11.88
CA ASN A 103 -1.58 -15.42 12.77
C ASN A 103 -2.64 -16.31 12.11
N TRP A 104 -2.87 -16.13 10.81
CA TRP A 104 -3.90 -16.86 10.08
C TRP A 104 -3.36 -18.04 9.27
N GLY A 105 -2.04 -18.14 9.14
CA GLY A 105 -1.40 -19.23 8.40
C GLY A 105 -1.03 -20.39 9.29
N LYS A 106 -0.60 -21.49 8.63
CA LYS A 106 -0.13 -22.71 9.29
C LYS A 106 1.38 -22.74 9.41
N ILE A 107 2.04 -21.59 9.27
CA ILE A 107 3.49 -21.48 9.32
C ILE A 107 3.90 -21.40 10.79
N LYS A 108 4.77 -22.33 11.21
CA LYS A 108 5.23 -22.40 12.60
C LYS A 108 6.59 -21.72 12.73
N GLU A 109 6.84 -21.23 13.95
CA GLU A 109 8.14 -20.69 14.31
C GLU A 109 9.24 -21.73 14.03
N GLY A 110 10.33 -21.29 13.40
CA GLY A 110 11.41 -22.19 12.97
C GLY A 110 11.25 -22.76 11.56
N ASP A 111 10.13 -22.51 10.90
CA ASP A 111 9.94 -22.93 9.53
C ASP A 111 10.76 -22.04 8.60
N LEU A 112 11.47 -22.64 7.64
CA LEU A 112 12.27 -21.91 6.66
C LEU A 112 11.44 -20.92 5.83
N LEU A 113 10.13 -21.18 5.70
CA LEU A 113 9.21 -20.33 4.93
C LEU A 113 8.95 -18.99 5.60
N ILE A 114 9.28 -18.80 6.87
CA ILE A 114 9.06 -17.54 7.58
C ILE A 114 9.85 -16.39 6.94
N GLU A 115 11.13 -16.60 6.64
CA GLU A 115 11.95 -15.59 5.99
C GLU A 115 11.44 -15.26 4.58
N GLU A 116 11.07 -16.29 3.83
CA GLU A 116 10.49 -16.13 2.50
C GLU A 116 9.18 -15.35 2.56
N LEU A 117 8.34 -15.63 3.54
CA LEU A 117 7.09 -14.92 3.74
C LEU A 117 7.33 -13.45 4.04
N PHE A 118 8.30 -13.14 4.90
CA PHE A 118 8.67 -11.78 5.22
C PHE A 118 9.11 -11.02 3.96
N LEU A 119 9.98 -11.63 3.16
CA LEU A 119 10.44 -11.02 1.90
C LEU A 119 9.29 -10.81 0.92
N ALA A 120 8.36 -11.76 0.84
CA ALA A 120 7.18 -11.62 0.00
C ALA A 120 6.31 -10.45 0.44
N CYS A 121 6.13 -10.28 1.75
CA CYS A 121 5.38 -9.14 2.31
C CYS A 121 6.06 -7.81 1.99
N GLU A 122 7.38 -7.73 2.13
CA GLU A 122 8.14 -6.52 1.79
C GLU A 122 7.97 -6.16 0.32
N TYR A 123 8.17 -7.14 -0.56
CA TYR A 123 8.03 -6.94 -1.99
C TYR A 123 6.61 -6.50 -2.36
N TYR A 124 5.60 -7.15 -1.80
CA TYR A 124 4.21 -6.88 -2.08
C TYR A 124 3.84 -5.43 -1.70
N ILE A 125 4.15 -5.03 -0.47
CA ILE A 125 3.86 -3.68 0.02
C ILE A 125 4.60 -2.63 -0.81
N HIS A 126 5.91 -2.84 -1.03
CA HIS A 126 6.71 -1.88 -1.76
C HIS A 126 6.25 -1.72 -3.22
N SER A 127 5.84 -2.81 -3.86
CA SER A 127 5.36 -2.76 -5.25
C SER A 127 4.08 -1.91 -5.35
N TRP A 128 3.17 -2.00 -4.38
CA TRP A 128 1.97 -1.18 -4.35
C TRP A 128 2.28 0.27 -4.02
N TRP A 129 3.23 0.50 -3.12
CA TRP A 129 3.71 1.85 -2.82
C TRP A 129 4.26 2.53 -4.08
N GLU A 130 5.12 1.84 -4.82
CA GLU A 130 5.70 2.38 -6.06
C GLU A 130 4.62 2.69 -7.10
N GLN A 131 3.65 1.81 -7.25
CA GLN A 131 2.57 2.03 -8.20
C GLN A 131 1.72 3.23 -7.82
N GLY A 132 1.40 3.37 -6.53
CA GLY A 132 0.67 4.54 -6.03
C GLY A 132 1.45 5.82 -6.23
N TYR A 133 2.75 5.78 -5.96
CA TYR A 133 3.65 6.92 -6.18
C TYR A 133 3.66 7.33 -7.65
N THR A 134 3.86 6.37 -8.54
CA THR A 134 3.93 6.64 -9.99
C THR A 134 2.63 7.24 -10.52
N LYS A 135 1.50 6.67 -10.13
CA LYS A 135 0.19 7.17 -10.56
C LYS A 135 -0.14 8.52 -9.94
N GLY A 136 0.22 8.72 -8.68
CA GLY A 136 0.03 10.00 -8.02
C GLY A 136 0.86 11.12 -8.64
N GLU A 137 2.13 10.84 -8.93
CA GLU A 137 3.01 11.80 -9.60
C GLU A 137 2.46 12.18 -10.97
N LYS A 138 1.96 11.21 -11.72
CA LYS A 138 1.33 11.45 -13.02
C LYS A 138 0.13 12.38 -12.90
N ARG A 139 -0.72 12.19 -11.88
CA ARG A 139 -1.87 13.06 -11.66
C ARG A 139 -1.45 14.49 -11.34
N TYR A 140 -0.41 14.67 -10.53
CA TYR A 140 0.14 16.01 -10.26
C TYR A 140 0.63 16.67 -11.55
N LYS A 141 1.38 15.95 -12.38
CA LYS A 141 1.89 16.47 -13.67
C LYS A 141 0.78 16.87 -14.61
N LEU A 142 -0.33 16.14 -14.60
CA LEU A 142 -1.50 16.42 -15.43
C LEU A 142 -2.48 17.38 -14.75
N ARG A 143 -2.17 17.86 -13.56
CA ARG A 143 -3.02 18.76 -12.76
C ARG A 143 -4.40 18.17 -12.46
N LEU A 144 -4.46 16.86 -12.22
CA LEU A 144 -5.70 16.13 -11.92
C LEU A 144 -5.93 15.93 -10.43
N HIS A 145 -5.11 16.56 -9.60
CA HIS A 145 -5.19 16.41 -8.14
C HIS A 145 -6.29 17.24 -7.48
#